data_515738217d9157bbc4b3fdee65a7272c
#
_entry.id   515738217d9157bbc4b3fdee65a7272c
#
_cell.length_a   1.000
_cell.length_b   1.000
_cell.length_c   1.000
_cell.angle_alpha   90.00
_cell.angle_beta   90.00
_cell.angle_gamma   90.00
#
_symmetry.space_group_name_H-M   'P 1'
#
loop_
_entity.id
_entity.type
_entity.pdbx_description
1 polymer ?
#
loop_
_entity_poly.entity_id
_entity_poly.type
_entity_poly.pdbx_seq_one_letter_code
_entity_poly.pdbx_strand_id
1 'polypeptide(L)'
;MDSKVTGDLKKKIIEEMTADYANALEKNFDLAKQLIRITKDGKVDVVVKDKLTGKQNILLYLIGKMYAKEAELTTTNDVGNQELMDELGVPKGSLLPWLKDLRDENRINTATKGKYTFHTIASNVLEKTLKEILKKATKEGKENVN
;
A
#
# COMPACT_ATOMS: atom_id res chain seq x y z
N MET A 1 36.31 17.82 -13.02
CA MET A 1 35.17 18.02 -12.11
C MET A 1 35.47 17.43 -10.74
N ASP A 2 35.20 18.17 -9.74
CA ASP A 2 35.46 17.74 -8.37
C ASP A 2 34.52 16.59 -7.99
N SER A 3 35.08 15.44 -7.60
CA SER A 3 34.30 14.27 -7.19
C SER A 3 33.47 14.54 -5.93
N LYS A 4 33.89 15.48 -5.09
CA LYS A 4 33.16 15.89 -3.89
C LYS A 4 31.83 16.55 -4.26
N VAL A 5 31.84 17.44 -5.27
CA VAL A 5 30.62 18.09 -5.76
C VAL A 5 29.67 17.05 -6.33
N THR A 6 30.20 16.10 -7.10
CA THR A 6 29.40 15.01 -7.66
C THR A 6 28.79 14.15 -6.56
N GLY A 7 29.56 13.85 -5.50
CA GLY A 7 29.08 13.10 -4.35
C GLY A 7 27.97 13.80 -3.59
N ASP A 8 28.11 15.10 -3.40
CA ASP A 8 27.09 15.90 -2.72
C ASP A 8 25.79 15.95 -3.53
N LEU A 9 25.88 16.07 -4.85
CA LEU A 9 24.70 16.06 -5.72
C LEU A 9 24.01 14.69 -5.68
N LYS A 10 24.79 13.62 -5.73
CA LYS A 10 24.26 12.26 -5.63
C LYS A 10 23.48 12.08 -4.34
N LYS A 11 24.04 12.54 -3.23
CA LYS A 11 23.41 12.44 -1.92
C LYS A 11 22.09 13.22 -1.89
N LYS A 12 22.06 14.43 -2.43
CA LYS A 12 20.86 15.26 -2.51
C LYS A 12 19.78 14.58 -3.35
N ILE A 13 20.14 13.99 -4.48
CA ILE A 13 19.20 13.29 -5.33
C ILE A 13 18.56 12.12 -4.57
N ILE A 14 19.39 11.33 -3.89
CA ILE A 14 18.91 10.19 -3.13
C ILE A 14 18.00 10.62 -1.99
N GLU A 15 18.38 11.65 -1.23
CA GLU A 15 17.61 12.10 -0.07
C GLU A 15 16.33 12.87 -0.43
N GLU A 16 16.37 13.67 -1.49
CA GLU A 16 15.29 14.62 -1.78
C GLU A 16 14.44 14.26 -2.99
N MET A 17 14.95 13.47 -3.92
CA MET A 17 14.25 13.17 -5.17
C MET A 17 13.86 11.70 -5.35
N THR A 18 14.48 10.77 -4.62
CA THR A 18 14.13 9.37 -4.73
C THR A 18 13.03 9.02 -3.73
N ALA A 19 12.17 8.09 -4.12
CA ALA A 19 11.15 7.57 -3.22
C ALA A 19 11.83 6.75 -2.13
N ASP A 20 11.70 7.19 -0.89
CA ASP A 20 12.23 6.47 0.27
C ASP A 20 11.06 5.76 0.94
N TYR A 21 10.88 4.50 0.59
CA TYR A 21 9.78 3.68 1.10
C TYR A 21 9.85 3.50 2.61
N ALA A 22 11.04 3.27 3.15
CA ALA A 22 11.20 3.06 4.59
C ALA A 22 10.79 4.30 5.37
N ASN A 23 11.23 5.48 4.89
CA ASN A 23 10.88 6.75 5.52
C ASN A 23 9.37 7.03 5.43
N ALA A 24 8.76 6.74 4.29
CA ALA A 24 7.32 6.91 4.11
C ALA A 24 6.53 6.00 5.05
N LEU A 25 6.97 4.75 5.23
CA LEU A 25 6.34 3.81 6.13
C LEU A 25 6.47 4.25 7.59
N GLU A 26 7.64 4.74 7.99
CA GLU A 26 7.86 5.25 9.35
C GLU A 26 7.00 6.48 9.63
N LYS A 27 6.97 7.42 8.71
CA LYS A 27 6.19 8.66 8.84
C LYS A 27 4.70 8.38 9.00
N ASN A 28 4.21 7.37 8.32
CA ASN A 28 2.77 7.05 8.29
C ASN A 28 2.38 5.87 9.19
N PHE A 29 3.29 5.41 10.02
CA PHE A 29 3.06 4.24 10.88
C PHE A 29 1.84 4.38 11.77
N ASP A 30 1.66 5.53 12.42
CA ASP A 30 0.55 5.74 13.34
C ASP A 30 -0.82 5.70 12.64
N LEU A 31 -0.88 6.17 11.40
CA LEU A 31 -2.09 6.05 10.59
C LEU A 31 -2.34 4.61 10.18
N ALA A 32 -1.30 3.95 9.70
CA ALA A 32 -1.41 2.60 9.16
C ALA A 32 -1.85 1.60 10.24
N LYS A 33 -1.30 1.68 11.44
CA LYS A 33 -1.60 0.72 12.51
C LYS A 33 -3.05 0.76 12.98
N GLN A 34 -3.76 1.84 12.69
CA GLN A 34 -5.19 1.94 13.01
C GLN A 34 -6.06 1.16 12.02
N LEU A 35 -5.54 0.89 10.83
CA LEU A 35 -6.30 0.27 9.75
C LEU A 35 -5.82 -1.13 9.39
N ILE A 36 -4.57 -1.45 9.72
CA ILE A 36 -3.90 -2.67 9.26
C ILE A 36 -3.24 -3.38 10.42
N ARG A 37 -3.35 -4.70 10.44
CA ARG A 37 -2.60 -5.59 11.33
C ARG A 37 -1.85 -6.60 10.49
N ILE A 38 -0.73 -7.07 10.97
CA ILE A 38 0.08 -8.05 10.26
C ILE A 38 0.40 -9.19 11.23
N THR A 39 0.18 -10.43 10.78
CA THR A 39 0.49 -11.60 11.59
C THR A 39 2.01 -11.87 11.53
N LYS A 40 2.49 -12.70 12.45
CA LYS A 40 3.92 -13.04 12.50
C LYS A 40 4.40 -13.76 11.24
N ASP A 41 3.49 -14.42 10.53
CA ASP A 41 3.81 -15.10 9.27
C ASP A 41 3.59 -14.21 8.04
N GLY A 42 3.38 -12.91 8.25
CA GLY A 42 3.32 -11.91 7.17
C GLY A 42 1.97 -11.75 6.49
N LYS A 43 0.91 -12.28 7.08
CA LYS A 43 -0.44 -12.08 6.54
C LYS A 43 -0.99 -10.72 6.93
N VAL A 44 -1.63 -10.05 5.97
CA VAL A 44 -2.21 -8.72 6.19
C VAL A 44 -3.68 -8.85 6.52
N ASP A 45 -4.10 -8.17 7.59
CA ASP A 45 -5.49 -8.07 8.00
C ASP A 45 -5.92 -6.61 7.98
N VAL A 46 -6.98 -6.30 7.22
CA VAL A 46 -7.55 -4.96 7.16
C VAL A 46 -8.63 -4.87 8.25
N VAL A 47 -8.34 -4.10 9.29
CA VAL A 47 -9.15 -4.07 10.52
C VAL A 47 -10.60 -3.63 10.28
N VAL A 48 -10.81 -2.69 9.37
CA VAL A 48 -12.15 -2.13 9.10
C VAL A 48 -12.69 -2.56 7.72
N LYS A 49 -12.32 -3.75 7.29
CA LYS A 49 -12.63 -4.29 5.98
C LYS A 49 -14.09 -4.09 5.55
N ASP A 50 -15.03 -4.35 6.45
CA ASP A 50 -16.47 -4.30 6.15
C ASP A 50 -17.01 -2.89 5.95
N LYS A 51 -16.26 -1.88 6.36
CA LYS A 51 -16.65 -0.47 6.25
C LYS A 51 -16.09 0.20 5.00
N LEU A 52 -15.30 -0.50 4.22
CA LEU A 52 -14.55 0.07 3.10
C LEU A 52 -15.02 -0.50 1.76
N THR A 53 -14.77 0.26 0.70
CA THR A 53 -15.01 -0.22 -0.67
C THR A 53 -13.96 -1.28 -1.03
N GLY A 54 -14.24 -2.02 -2.11
CA GLY A 54 -13.28 -3.00 -2.62
C GLY A 54 -11.95 -2.38 -2.99
N LYS A 55 -11.97 -1.21 -3.64
CA LYS A 55 -10.75 -0.50 -4.00
C LYS A 55 -9.94 -0.08 -2.77
N GLN A 56 -10.61 0.40 -1.73
CA GLN A 56 -9.95 0.79 -0.48
C GLN A 56 -9.33 -0.42 0.22
N ASN A 57 -10.01 -1.55 0.22
CA ASN A 57 -9.48 -2.78 0.80
C ASN A 57 -8.22 -3.24 0.06
N ILE A 58 -8.22 -3.14 -1.28
CA ILE A 58 -7.04 -3.46 -2.09
C ILE A 58 -5.87 -2.57 -1.68
N LEU A 59 -6.10 -1.25 -1.60
CA LEU A 59 -5.04 -0.31 -1.25
C LEU A 59 -4.45 -0.60 0.13
N LEU A 60 -5.28 -0.86 1.12
CA LEU A 60 -4.79 -1.18 2.47
C LEU A 60 -4.05 -2.51 2.51
N TYR A 61 -4.51 -3.49 1.75
CA TYR A 61 -3.82 -4.77 1.66
C TYR A 61 -2.41 -4.58 1.10
N LEU A 62 -2.27 -3.82 0.01
CA LEU A 62 -0.98 -3.54 -0.61
C LEU A 62 -0.06 -2.75 0.34
N ILE A 63 -0.62 -1.78 1.07
CA ILE A 63 0.14 -1.03 2.07
C ILE A 63 0.64 -1.97 3.17
N GLY A 64 -0.21 -2.86 3.65
CA GLY A 64 0.16 -3.86 4.65
C GLY A 64 1.30 -4.76 4.18
N LYS A 65 1.31 -5.11 2.90
CA LYS A 65 2.41 -5.93 2.34
C LYS A 65 3.73 -5.17 2.36
N MET A 66 3.71 -3.85 2.14
CA MET A 66 4.93 -3.04 2.27
C MET A 66 5.47 -3.08 3.69
N TYR A 67 4.61 -2.92 4.69
CA TYR A 67 5.02 -3.00 6.09
C TYR A 67 5.53 -4.39 6.45
N ALA A 68 4.86 -5.43 5.95
CA ALA A 68 5.29 -6.81 6.21
C ALA A 68 6.69 -7.08 5.65
N LYS A 69 6.97 -6.58 4.45
CA LYS A 69 8.29 -6.71 3.84
C LYS A 69 9.34 -5.94 4.62
N GLU A 70 9.03 -4.71 5.01
CA GLU A 70 9.97 -3.89 5.81
C GLU A 70 10.31 -4.55 7.14
N ALA A 71 9.34 -5.23 7.74
CA ALA A 71 9.54 -5.97 8.98
C ALA A 71 10.15 -7.35 8.75
N GLU A 72 10.47 -7.70 7.51
CA GLU A 72 11.06 -8.99 7.12
C GLU A 72 10.15 -10.19 7.45
N LEU A 73 8.83 -9.93 7.54
CA LEU A 73 7.84 -10.99 7.73
C LEU A 73 7.44 -11.66 6.42
N THR A 74 7.77 -11.02 5.30
CA THR A 74 7.64 -11.57 3.97
C THR A 74 8.82 -11.10 3.12
N THR A 75 9.12 -11.85 2.04
CA THR A 75 10.26 -11.55 1.18
C THR A 75 9.95 -10.55 0.08
N THR A 76 8.66 -10.33 -0.21
CA THR A 76 8.25 -9.44 -1.29
C THR A 76 6.98 -8.68 -0.92
N ASN A 77 6.81 -7.49 -1.52
CA ASN A 77 5.56 -6.76 -1.45
C ASN A 77 4.74 -6.86 -2.75
N ASP A 78 5.19 -7.68 -3.69
CA ASP A 78 4.43 -7.96 -4.91
C ASP A 78 3.21 -8.81 -4.58
N VAL A 79 2.03 -8.39 -5.03
CA VAL A 79 0.78 -9.08 -4.76
C VAL A 79 0.09 -9.43 -6.07
N GLY A 80 -0.15 -10.72 -6.28
CA GLY A 80 -0.82 -11.19 -7.49
C GLY A 80 -2.34 -11.15 -7.37
N ASN A 81 -3.01 -11.33 -8.52
CA ASN A 81 -4.48 -11.31 -8.56
C ASN A 81 -5.10 -12.41 -7.69
N GLN A 82 -4.53 -13.61 -7.72
CA GLN A 82 -5.07 -14.73 -6.94
C GLN A 82 -5.00 -14.45 -5.45
N GLU A 83 -3.89 -13.88 -4.98
CA GLU A 83 -3.75 -13.51 -3.58
C GLU A 83 -4.82 -12.51 -3.16
N LEU A 84 -5.07 -11.48 -3.98
CA LEU A 84 -6.10 -10.49 -3.69
C LEU A 84 -7.50 -11.12 -3.66
N MET A 85 -7.80 -12.00 -4.60
CA MET A 85 -9.09 -12.68 -4.64
C MET A 85 -9.30 -13.52 -3.38
N ASP A 86 -8.29 -14.30 -3.00
CA ASP A 86 -8.38 -15.19 -1.85
C ASP A 86 -8.45 -14.44 -0.52
N GLU A 87 -7.58 -13.45 -0.34
CA GLU A 87 -7.48 -12.73 0.94
C GLU A 87 -8.62 -11.74 1.15
N LEU A 88 -9.11 -11.11 0.08
CA LEU A 88 -10.21 -10.16 0.19
C LEU A 88 -11.58 -10.80 -0.05
N GLY A 89 -11.60 -12.06 -0.49
CA GLY A 89 -12.85 -12.77 -0.73
C GLY A 89 -13.65 -12.16 -1.88
N VAL A 90 -13.00 -11.75 -2.96
CA VAL A 90 -13.65 -11.10 -4.10
C VAL A 90 -13.46 -11.91 -5.38
N PRO A 91 -14.47 -11.94 -6.26
CA PRO A 91 -14.33 -12.65 -7.53
C PRO A 91 -13.51 -11.83 -8.54
N LYS A 92 -12.96 -12.54 -9.53
CA LYS A 92 -12.15 -11.93 -10.59
C LYS A 92 -12.89 -10.82 -11.33
N GLY A 93 -14.19 -11.02 -11.57
CA GLY A 93 -15.01 -10.05 -12.28
C GLY A 93 -15.15 -8.71 -11.56
N SER A 94 -15.03 -8.69 -10.24
CA SER A 94 -15.01 -7.44 -9.46
C SER A 94 -13.59 -6.91 -9.35
N LEU A 95 -12.62 -7.77 -9.16
CA LEU A 95 -11.24 -7.38 -8.91
C LEU A 95 -10.61 -6.64 -10.09
N LEU A 96 -10.74 -7.17 -11.31
CA LEU A 96 -10.05 -6.62 -12.47
C LEU A 96 -10.46 -5.19 -12.80
N PRO A 97 -11.77 -4.82 -12.79
CA PRO A 97 -12.15 -3.41 -12.96
C PRO A 97 -11.59 -2.50 -11.87
N TRP A 98 -11.59 -2.94 -10.63
CA TRP A 98 -11.04 -2.15 -9.52
C TRP A 98 -9.54 -1.91 -9.70
N LEU A 99 -8.79 -2.93 -10.11
CA LEU A 99 -7.34 -2.78 -10.35
C LEU A 99 -7.09 -1.82 -11.51
N LYS A 100 -7.92 -1.88 -12.57
CA LYS A 100 -7.81 -0.96 -13.68
C LYS A 100 -8.01 0.48 -13.21
N ASP A 101 -9.07 0.72 -12.43
CA ASP A 101 -9.35 2.05 -11.89
C ASP A 101 -8.17 2.57 -11.05
N LEU A 102 -7.62 1.73 -10.20
CA LEU A 102 -6.50 2.12 -9.34
C LEU A 102 -5.24 2.43 -10.14
N ARG A 103 -4.99 1.70 -11.22
CA ARG A 103 -3.88 2.02 -12.14
C ARG A 103 -4.12 3.36 -12.84
N ASP A 104 -5.32 3.58 -13.33
CA ASP A 104 -5.68 4.82 -14.02
C ASP A 104 -5.58 6.03 -13.09
N GLU A 105 -5.85 5.83 -11.80
CA GLU A 105 -5.73 6.85 -10.77
C GLU A 105 -4.30 7.00 -10.24
N ASN A 106 -3.35 6.22 -10.77
CA ASN A 106 -1.94 6.21 -10.35
C ASN A 106 -1.73 5.88 -8.87
N ARG A 107 -2.62 5.05 -8.32
CA ARG A 107 -2.54 4.65 -6.91
C ARG A 107 -1.75 3.36 -6.71
N ILE A 108 -1.65 2.53 -7.75
CA ILE A 108 -0.88 1.30 -7.69
C ILE A 108 0.07 1.21 -8.88
N ASN A 109 1.13 0.43 -8.69
CA ASN A 109 2.05 0.07 -9.76
C ASN A 109 1.80 -1.39 -10.10
N THR A 110 1.80 -1.71 -11.39
CA THR A 110 1.56 -3.06 -11.87
C THR A 110 2.73 -3.47 -12.77
N ALA A 111 3.26 -4.66 -12.52
CA ALA A 111 4.35 -5.22 -13.31
C ALA A 111 4.03 -6.65 -13.69
N THR A 112 4.47 -7.05 -14.89
CA THR A 112 4.29 -8.40 -15.37
C THR A 112 5.63 -9.13 -15.30
N LYS A 113 5.64 -10.31 -14.65
CA LYS A 113 6.82 -11.17 -14.55
C LYS A 113 6.43 -12.53 -15.12
N GLY A 114 6.93 -12.84 -16.33
CA GLY A 114 6.49 -14.01 -17.05
C GLY A 114 5.03 -13.87 -17.46
N LYS A 115 4.19 -14.79 -17.05
CA LYS A 115 2.73 -14.76 -17.31
C LYS A 115 1.92 -14.27 -16.11
N TYR A 116 2.58 -13.77 -15.06
CA TYR A 116 1.91 -13.30 -13.86
C TYR A 116 2.01 -11.79 -13.74
N THR A 117 0.94 -11.19 -13.25
CA THR A 117 0.86 -9.75 -13.01
C THR A 117 0.83 -9.51 -11.51
N PHE A 118 1.66 -8.56 -11.05
CA PHE A 118 1.79 -8.23 -9.64
C PHE A 118 1.55 -6.74 -9.41
N HIS A 119 1.01 -6.42 -8.25
CA HIS A 119 0.65 -5.06 -7.88
C HIS A 119 1.34 -4.64 -6.59
N THR A 120 1.70 -3.36 -6.52
CA THR A 120 2.22 -2.74 -5.30
C THR A 120 1.59 -1.37 -5.14
N ILE A 121 1.55 -0.86 -3.90
CA ILE A 121 1.08 0.51 -3.67
C ILE A 121 2.08 1.51 -4.25
N ALA A 122 1.59 2.60 -4.83
CA ALA A 122 2.44 3.70 -5.23
C ALA A 122 2.82 4.49 -3.98
N SER A 123 4.11 4.58 -3.68
CA SER A 123 4.60 5.17 -2.43
C SER A 123 4.22 6.64 -2.27
N ASN A 124 4.13 7.37 -3.38
CA ASN A 124 3.80 8.79 -3.35
C ASN A 124 2.36 9.08 -2.93
N VAL A 125 1.48 8.07 -2.93
CA VAL A 125 0.07 8.26 -2.50
C VAL A 125 -0.22 7.59 -1.15
N LEU A 126 0.80 7.05 -0.48
CA LEU A 126 0.64 6.32 0.77
C LEU A 126 -0.06 7.16 1.84
N GLU A 127 0.47 8.33 2.13
CA GLU A 127 -0.08 9.21 3.16
C GLU A 127 -1.50 9.66 2.83
N LYS A 128 -1.72 10.12 1.60
CA LYS A 128 -3.04 10.56 1.16
C LYS A 128 -4.06 9.43 1.28
N THR A 129 -3.71 8.24 0.83
CA THR A 129 -4.58 7.08 0.88
C THR A 129 -4.96 6.73 2.32
N LEU A 130 -3.98 6.67 3.22
CA LEU A 130 -4.25 6.36 4.62
C LEU A 130 -5.14 7.40 5.29
N LYS A 131 -4.89 8.69 5.02
CA LYS A 131 -5.70 9.77 5.58
C LYS A 131 -7.15 9.72 5.08
N GLU A 132 -7.35 9.50 3.79
CA GLU A 132 -8.68 9.41 3.21
C GLU A 132 -9.47 8.24 3.81
N ILE A 133 -8.84 7.08 3.90
CA ILE A 133 -9.50 5.88 4.41
C ILE A 133 -9.78 6.00 5.90
N LEU A 134 -8.83 6.51 6.68
CA LEU A 134 -9.02 6.68 8.12
C LEU A 134 -10.17 7.66 8.42
N LYS A 135 -10.24 8.75 7.66
CA LYS A 135 -11.31 9.73 7.81
C LYS A 135 -12.67 9.09 7.58
N LYS A 136 -12.80 8.29 6.53
CA LYS A 136 -14.05 7.58 6.23
C LYS A 136 -14.42 6.59 7.32
N ALA A 137 -13.46 5.78 7.76
CA ALA A 137 -13.70 4.77 8.80
C ALA A 137 -14.10 5.41 10.13
N THR A 138 -13.45 6.52 10.49
CA THR A 138 -13.75 7.26 11.73
C THR A 138 -15.13 7.92 11.66
N LYS A 139 -15.45 8.52 10.51
CA LYS A 139 -16.75 9.17 10.31
C LYS A 139 -17.89 8.17 10.43
N GLU A 140 -17.79 7.02 9.78
CA GLU A 140 -18.79 5.97 9.89
C GLU A 140 -18.92 5.45 11.32
N GLY A 141 -17.80 5.31 12.03
CA GLY A 141 -17.80 4.91 13.42
C GLY A 141 -18.53 5.91 14.30
N LYS A 142 -18.35 7.21 14.06
CA LYS A 142 -19.05 8.27 14.81
C LYS A 142 -20.54 8.24 14.52
N GLU A 143 -20.94 8.05 13.29
CA GLU A 143 -22.35 7.95 12.90
C GLU A 143 -23.02 6.77 13.59
N ASN A 144 -22.32 5.67 13.74
CA ASN A 144 -22.85 4.47 14.39
C ASN A 144 -23.00 4.61 15.90
N VAL A 145 -22.27 5.53 16.51
CA VAL A 145 -22.32 5.77 17.96
C VAL A 145 -23.53 6.64 18.34
N ASN A 146 -23.99 7.43 17.40
CA ASN A 146 -25.15 8.28 17.63
C ASN A 146 -26.45 7.56 17.27
#